data_4b83924be688d6e8b50b295784012bd5
#
_entry.id   4b83924be688d6e8b50b295784012bd5
#
_cell.length_a   1.000
_cell.length_b   1.000
_cell.length_c   1.000
_cell.angle_alpha   90.00
_cell.angle_beta   90.00
_cell.angle_gamma   90.00
#
_symmetry.space_group_name_H-M   'P 1'
#
loop_
_entity.id
_entity.type
_entity.pdbx_description
1 polymer ?
#
loop_
_entity_poly.entity_id
_entity_poly.type
_entity_poly.pdbx_seq_one_letter_code
_entity_poly.pdbx_strand_id
1 'polypeptide(L)'
;MKKQLFKRKLLYASLLTAASVAAAPVQAEKAQPSNCQPIKNTEAIAEGTRVNKQALGKWKNKKIHKINITINNIFDESDPAENKWIYRLANRIQVNTRENTIRSQLLFKEGDEVDPERIEESLRRLYKKEYLLDVKLELAEQCGDLVTLDLIVRDAWTIEPRISAGHEGGESSSEFGLRDGNFLGSGAELELIYKTDAERSQVDYKYRSENFLNTRWLAEFYHADLSDGENNRVILEKPYYSNNTRWAYGFEVETLTQVDKIRMGDSLLNAYSHVTESQNAYLGRALAINSKRTYRLNVGVTAVDHAFSHVEQTQQLPDAEQQFYHWVEVQRQTNEFKTYTNLNYIKRAEDIAIGQEFSVRVGQGEWAETDSMTRLIAQYSNALALQGNHLFKFDTYTDLVYTNEDQSLANSIWGLSGKYHYYVDGKNRWQIRASWDRGNNLPEYRELTLGEEVGMRGYPLSYQRGDNRYIVNIERRFYSDIHWFNLIRVGAVAFVDAGRAWQTGNGEQADHLASAGLGLRLHSSKSGNPAVIHINLSAPLVKDEQLDDYLVSVAVGTEF
;
A
#
# COMPACT_ATOMS: atom_id res chain seq x y z
N MET A 1 -41.87 -10.70 8.89
CA MET A 1 -41.92 -10.07 7.56
C MET A 1 -40.52 -9.79 6.94
N LYS A 2 -39.41 -10.34 7.45
CA LYS A 2 -38.03 -10.05 7.00
C LYS A 2 -37.43 -11.02 5.95
N LYS A 3 -38.19 -11.93 5.36
CA LYS A 3 -37.66 -12.92 4.38
C LYS A 3 -38.09 -12.71 2.91
N GLN A 4 -38.80 -11.65 2.58
CA GLN A 4 -39.30 -11.45 1.19
C GLN A 4 -38.55 -10.36 0.39
N LEU A 5 -37.73 -9.50 1.00
CA LEU A 5 -37.01 -8.46 0.26
C LEU A 5 -35.70 -8.95 -0.40
N PHE A 6 -35.14 -10.06 0.09
CA PHE A 6 -33.87 -10.61 -0.45
C PHE A 6 -33.98 -11.28 -1.82
N LYS A 7 -35.20 -11.61 -2.26
CA LYS A 7 -35.43 -12.34 -3.55
C LYS A 7 -35.58 -11.47 -4.79
N ARG A 8 -35.64 -10.15 -4.68
CA ARG A 8 -35.89 -9.27 -5.85
C ARG A 8 -34.66 -8.61 -6.47
N LYS A 9 -33.49 -8.60 -5.81
CA LYS A 9 -32.26 -7.97 -6.33
C LYS A 9 -31.26 -8.92 -7.01
N LEU A 10 -31.50 -10.23 -7.04
CA LEU A 10 -30.60 -11.26 -7.61
C LEU A 10 -30.95 -11.69 -9.06
N LEU A 11 -31.77 -10.95 -9.80
CA LEU A 11 -32.31 -11.38 -11.10
C LEU A 11 -31.70 -10.68 -12.33
N TYR A 12 -30.54 -10.00 -12.22
CA TYR A 12 -29.88 -9.36 -13.38
C TYR A 12 -28.44 -9.82 -13.65
N ALA A 13 -28.00 -10.96 -13.13
CA ALA A 13 -26.65 -11.48 -13.34
C ALA A 13 -26.61 -12.82 -14.12
N SER A 14 -27.48 -13.03 -15.08
CA SER A 14 -27.37 -14.19 -15.98
C SER A 14 -27.63 -13.77 -17.41
N LEU A 15 -26.55 -13.46 -18.15
CA LEU A 15 -26.47 -13.56 -19.63
C LEU A 15 -25.10 -13.04 -20.09
N LEU A 16 -24.08 -13.90 -20.02
CA LEU A 16 -22.88 -13.79 -20.86
C LEU A 16 -22.49 -15.21 -21.30
N THR A 17 -23.12 -15.65 -22.37
CA THR A 17 -22.67 -16.82 -23.11
C THR A 17 -21.41 -16.49 -23.90
N ALA A 18 -20.32 -17.18 -23.59
CA ALA A 18 -19.06 -17.11 -24.30
C ALA A 18 -19.17 -17.78 -25.68
N ALA A 19 -19.04 -17.01 -26.72
CA ALA A 19 -18.78 -17.54 -28.06
C ALA A 19 -17.26 -17.75 -28.23
N SER A 20 -16.82 -19.00 -28.22
CA SER A 20 -15.46 -19.41 -28.54
C SER A 20 -15.27 -19.43 -30.08
N VAL A 21 -14.52 -18.45 -30.59
CA VAL A 21 -13.99 -18.49 -31.95
C VAL A 21 -12.59 -19.09 -31.87
N ALA A 22 -12.42 -20.31 -32.35
CA ALA A 22 -11.13 -20.95 -32.54
C ALA A 22 -10.43 -20.34 -33.75
N ALA A 23 -9.41 -19.52 -33.56
CA ALA A 23 -8.48 -19.10 -34.60
C ALA A 23 -7.30 -20.08 -34.64
N ALA A 24 -7.09 -20.70 -35.81
CA ALA A 24 -5.94 -21.56 -36.08
C ALA A 24 -4.63 -20.75 -36.04
N PRO A 25 -3.52 -21.29 -35.51
CA PRO A 25 -2.25 -20.60 -35.52
C PRO A 25 -1.62 -20.61 -36.90
N VAL A 26 -1.44 -19.45 -37.48
CA VAL A 26 -0.53 -19.27 -38.64
C VAL A 26 0.90 -19.26 -38.07
N GLN A 27 1.63 -20.33 -38.27
CA GLN A 27 3.06 -20.39 -38.00
C GLN A 27 3.79 -19.54 -39.05
N ALA A 28 4.15 -18.32 -38.69
CA ALA A 28 5.13 -17.56 -39.46
C ALA A 28 6.53 -18.08 -39.12
N GLU A 29 7.18 -18.71 -40.06
CA GLU A 29 8.58 -19.14 -40.02
C GLU A 29 9.46 -17.91 -39.80
N LYS A 30 10.05 -17.78 -38.58
CA LYS A 30 10.96 -16.68 -38.24
C LYS A 30 12.30 -16.91 -38.96
N ALA A 31 12.53 -16.19 -40.06
CA ALA A 31 13.85 -16.10 -40.68
C ALA A 31 14.88 -15.62 -39.63
N GLN A 32 15.89 -16.42 -39.34
CA GLN A 32 17.02 -16.01 -38.51
C GLN A 32 17.83 -14.93 -39.25
N PRO A 33 18.09 -13.77 -38.64
CA PRO A 33 18.91 -12.75 -39.26
C PRO A 33 20.37 -13.22 -39.32
N SER A 34 20.97 -13.20 -40.49
CA SER A 34 22.28 -13.80 -40.80
C SER A 34 23.51 -12.94 -40.42
N ASN A 35 23.36 -11.82 -39.69
CA ASN A 35 24.47 -10.94 -39.31
C ASN A 35 24.22 -10.25 -37.97
N CYS A 36 24.22 -11.02 -36.90
CA CYS A 36 24.16 -10.47 -35.53
C CYS A 36 25.59 -10.20 -35.03
N GLN A 37 25.85 -9.01 -34.53
CA GLN A 37 27.11 -8.67 -33.86
C GLN A 37 26.87 -8.47 -32.36
N PRO A 38 27.63 -9.17 -31.52
CA PRO A 38 27.61 -8.89 -30.06
C PRO A 38 28.07 -7.46 -29.83
N ILE A 39 27.39 -6.76 -28.97
CA ILE A 39 27.75 -5.39 -28.58
C ILE A 39 28.96 -5.47 -27.66
N LYS A 40 30.13 -5.05 -28.19
CA LYS A 40 31.41 -5.04 -27.48
C LYS A 40 31.41 -3.92 -26.42
N ASN A 41 31.08 -3.96 -25.32
CA ASN A 41 30.84 -3.08 -24.18
C ASN A 41 29.34 -2.93 -23.94
N THR A 42 28.77 -3.92 -23.30
CA THR A 42 27.43 -3.84 -22.72
C THR A 42 27.44 -2.74 -21.65
N GLU A 43 27.18 -1.49 -22.08
CA GLU A 43 26.76 -0.47 -21.11
C GLU A 43 25.44 -0.95 -20.52
N ALA A 44 25.39 -1.15 -19.20
CA ALA A 44 24.14 -1.40 -18.52
C ALA A 44 23.18 -0.26 -18.88
N ILE A 45 22.08 -0.59 -19.56
CA ILE A 45 21.05 0.38 -19.93
C ILE A 45 20.30 0.81 -18.67
N ALA A 46 20.17 -0.10 -17.72
CA ALA A 46 19.54 0.17 -16.44
C ALA A 46 20.08 -0.78 -15.39
N GLU A 47 20.21 -0.24 -14.18
CA GLU A 47 20.55 -0.98 -12.97
C GLU A 47 19.66 -0.43 -11.83
N GLY A 48 18.85 -1.28 -11.23
CA GLY A 48 17.80 -0.86 -10.29
C GLY A 48 16.81 0.09 -10.95
N THR A 49 16.56 1.24 -10.35
CA THR A 49 15.66 2.28 -10.89
C THR A 49 16.35 3.28 -11.83
N ARG A 50 17.67 3.17 -12.00
CA ARG A 50 18.44 4.11 -12.84
C ARG A 50 18.48 3.62 -14.27
N VAL A 51 17.81 4.35 -15.17
CA VAL A 51 17.80 4.08 -16.60
C VAL A 51 18.69 5.09 -17.33
N ASN A 52 19.63 4.59 -18.14
CA ASN A 52 20.45 5.42 -18.99
C ASN A 52 19.67 5.80 -20.26
N LYS A 53 18.89 6.88 -20.16
CA LYS A 53 18.05 7.37 -21.28
C LYS A 53 18.86 7.72 -22.54
N GLN A 54 20.13 8.15 -22.38
CA GLN A 54 20.99 8.46 -23.53
C GLN A 54 21.41 7.19 -24.26
N ALA A 55 21.75 6.14 -23.51
CA ALA A 55 22.06 4.84 -24.09
C ALA A 55 20.86 4.26 -24.82
N LEU A 56 19.67 4.26 -24.20
CA LEU A 56 18.43 3.81 -24.82
C LEU A 56 18.02 4.66 -26.04
N GLY A 57 18.25 5.97 -26.01
CA GLY A 57 17.93 6.90 -27.09
C GLY A 57 18.64 6.57 -28.42
N LYS A 58 19.86 5.99 -28.35
CA LYS A 58 20.60 5.53 -29.55
C LYS A 58 19.87 4.39 -30.31
N TRP A 59 19.00 3.66 -29.62
CA TRP A 59 18.32 2.48 -30.12
C TRP A 59 16.82 2.73 -30.42
N LYS A 60 16.37 3.95 -30.19
CA LYS A 60 15.00 4.35 -30.51
C LYS A 60 14.67 4.04 -31.96
N ASN A 61 13.48 3.50 -32.20
CA ASN A 61 12.97 3.07 -33.51
C ASN A 61 13.60 1.77 -34.06
N LYS A 62 14.53 1.11 -33.37
CA LYS A 62 14.92 -0.27 -33.68
C LYS A 62 13.90 -1.25 -33.13
N LYS A 63 13.77 -2.43 -33.76
CA LYS A 63 12.81 -3.44 -33.29
C LYS A 63 13.47 -4.43 -32.34
N ILE A 64 12.76 -4.79 -31.29
CA ILE A 64 13.16 -5.83 -30.35
C ILE A 64 13.01 -7.19 -31.03
N HIS A 65 14.13 -7.86 -31.28
CA HIS A 65 14.16 -9.20 -31.89
C HIS A 65 13.84 -10.26 -30.82
N LYS A 66 14.52 -10.18 -29.67
CA LYS A 66 14.42 -11.17 -28.63
C LYS A 66 14.63 -10.52 -27.26
N ILE A 67 13.97 -11.05 -26.24
CA ILE A 67 14.16 -10.70 -24.84
C ILE A 67 14.56 -11.96 -24.10
N ASN A 68 15.84 -12.05 -23.72
CA ASN A 68 16.33 -13.12 -22.86
C ASN A 68 16.07 -12.70 -21.41
N ILE A 69 15.58 -13.61 -20.59
CA ILE A 69 15.34 -13.36 -19.16
C ILE A 69 16.19 -14.33 -18.36
N THR A 70 17.06 -13.79 -17.53
CA THR A 70 17.88 -14.55 -16.60
C THR A 70 17.41 -14.24 -15.18
N ILE A 71 17.09 -15.27 -14.42
CA ILE A 71 16.61 -15.15 -13.03
C ILE A 71 17.67 -15.75 -12.13
N ASN A 72 18.31 -14.89 -11.34
CA ASN A 72 19.34 -15.27 -10.39
C ASN A 72 18.73 -15.58 -9.02
N ASN A 73 19.34 -16.49 -8.30
CA ASN A 73 18.97 -16.82 -6.92
C ASN A 73 19.15 -15.63 -5.98
N ILE A 74 18.55 -15.70 -4.80
CA ILE A 74 18.64 -14.69 -3.75
C ILE A 74 20.08 -14.43 -3.34
N PHE A 75 20.84 -15.51 -3.07
CA PHE A 75 22.23 -15.47 -2.69
C PHE A 75 23.10 -15.99 -3.84
N ASP A 76 24.19 -15.28 -4.10
CA ASP A 76 25.18 -15.66 -5.10
C ASP A 76 26.15 -16.67 -4.49
N GLU A 77 26.02 -17.95 -4.86
CA GLU A 77 26.87 -19.02 -4.36
C GLU A 77 28.34 -18.92 -4.88
N SER A 78 28.60 -18.08 -5.88
CA SER A 78 29.97 -17.79 -6.35
C SER A 78 30.69 -16.75 -5.47
N ASP A 79 29.92 -15.93 -4.71
CA ASP A 79 30.50 -14.98 -3.75
C ASP A 79 30.81 -15.71 -2.41
N PRO A 80 32.09 -15.77 -1.97
CA PRO A 80 32.46 -16.36 -0.69
C PRO A 80 31.71 -15.76 0.52
N ALA A 81 31.27 -14.50 0.45
CA ALA A 81 30.50 -13.84 1.50
C ALA A 81 29.07 -14.37 1.59
N GLU A 82 28.50 -14.79 0.47
CA GLU A 82 27.14 -15.32 0.34
C GLU A 82 27.10 -16.85 0.20
N ASN A 83 28.23 -17.56 0.09
CA ASN A 83 28.29 -19.02 0.00
C ASN A 83 28.34 -19.69 1.38
N LYS A 84 27.30 -19.51 2.20
CA LYS A 84 27.15 -20.17 3.49
C LYS A 84 26.06 -21.25 3.42
N TRP A 85 26.18 -22.28 4.25
CA TRP A 85 25.21 -23.39 4.21
C TRP A 85 23.76 -22.96 4.37
N ILE A 86 23.51 -21.95 5.24
CA ILE A 86 22.16 -21.41 5.47
C ILE A 86 21.62 -20.67 4.25
N TYR A 87 22.48 -19.99 3.48
CA TYR A 87 22.09 -19.28 2.27
C TYR A 87 21.80 -20.24 1.12
N ARG A 88 22.58 -21.31 1.01
CA ARG A 88 22.29 -22.41 0.06
C ARG A 88 20.97 -23.12 0.40
N LEU A 89 20.68 -23.29 1.70
CA LEU A 89 19.39 -23.83 2.14
C LEU A 89 18.24 -22.87 1.72
N ALA A 90 18.39 -21.57 1.93
CA ALA A 90 17.43 -20.57 1.50
C ALA A 90 17.17 -20.63 -0.01
N ASN A 91 18.23 -20.65 -0.84
CA ASN A 91 18.10 -20.80 -2.30
C ASN A 91 17.36 -22.09 -2.72
N ARG A 92 17.42 -23.16 -1.91
CA ARG A 92 16.74 -24.45 -2.21
C ARG A 92 15.28 -24.47 -1.79
N ILE A 93 14.93 -23.78 -0.72
CA ILE A 93 13.56 -23.77 -0.18
C ILE A 93 12.67 -22.86 -1.03
N GLN A 94 13.21 -21.75 -1.49
CA GLN A 94 12.44 -20.81 -2.27
C GLN A 94 12.21 -21.32 -3.69
N VAL A 95 10.98 -21.20 -4.16
CA VAL A 95 10.63 -21.42 -5.56
C VAL A 95 10.98 -20.15 -6.34
N ASN A 96 11.89 -20.26 -7.32
CA ASN A 96 12.29 -19.13 -8.15
C ASN A 96 11.10 -18.58 -8.95
N THR A 97 11.12 -17.28 -9.17
CA THR A 97 10.14 -16.59 -10.02
C THR A 97 10.12 -17.22 -11.43
N ARG A 98 8.94 -17.47 -11.96
CA ARG A 98 8.81 -18.02 -13.31
C ARG A 98 9.11 -16.96 -14.36
N GLU A 99 9.73 -17.35 -15.47
CA GLU A 99 10.00 -16.42 -16.59
C GLU A 99 8.71 -15.73 -17.09
N ASN A 100 7.61 -16.47 -17.18
CA ASN A 100 6.32 -15.91 -17.60
C ASN A 100 5.81 -14.83 -16.63
N THR A 101 6.09 -14.96 -15.35
CA THR A 101 5.76 -13.94 -14.34
C THR A 101 6.48 -12.64 -14.63
N ILE A 102 7.79 -12.69 -14.89
CA ILE A 102 8.58 -11.52 -15.26
C ILE A 102 8.11 -10.94 -16.61
N ARG A 103 7.94 -11.80 -17.61
CA ARG A 103 7.52 -11.41 -18.96
C ARG A 103 6.16 -10.71 -18.95
N SER A 104 5.23 -11.14 -18.12
CA SER A 104 3.90 -10.53 -17.96
C SER A 104 3.94 -9.11 -17.40
N GLN A 105 4.99 -8.72 -16.66
CA GLN A 105 5.17 -7.37 -16.12
C GLN A 105 5.69 -6.37 -17.16
N LEU A 106 6.34 -6.85 -18.24
CA LEU A 106 6.89 -5.98 -19.26
C LEU A 106 5.77 -5.28 -20.05
N LEU A 107 5.98 -3.99 -20.34
CA LEU A 107 5.09 -3.18 -21.18
C LEU A 107 5.50 -3.21 -22.65
N PHE A 108 6.55 -3.93 -22.98
CA PHE A 108 7.06 -4.17 -24.34
C PHE A 108 7.26 -5.66 -24.56
N LYS A 109 7.28 -6.07 -25.82
CA LYS A 109 7.44 -7.46 -26.24
C LYS A 109 8.33 -7.56 -27.49
N GLU A 110 8.70 -8.76 -27.85
CA GLU A 110 9.39 -9.06 -29.09
C GLU A 110 8.54 -8.59 -30.28
N GLY A 111 9.18 -7.92 -31.25
CA GLY A 111 8.54 -7.28 -32.41
C GLY A 111 8.15 -5.81 -32.21
N ASP A 112 8.09 -5.31 -30.97
CA ASP A 112 7.84 -3.89 -30.69
C ASP A 112 9.08 -3.06 -31.03
N GLU A 113 8.89 -1.77 -31.32
CA GLU A 113 9.99 -0.80 -31.37
C GLU A 113 10.52 -0.48 -29.98
N VAL A 114 11.82 -0.20 -29.90
CA VAL A 114 12.46 0.25 -28.68
C VAL A 114 11.90 1.61 -28.29
N ASP A 115 11.08 1.62 -27.24
CA ASP A 115 10.49 2.81 -26.65
C ASP A 115 11.11 3.01 -25.23
N PRO A 116 11.98 4.02 -25.07
CA PRO A 116 12.66 4.28 -23.80
C PRO A 116 11.70 4.51 -22.62
N GLU A 117 10.55 5.15 -22.84
CA GLU A 117 9.58 5.44 -21.78
C GLU A 117 8.90 4.15 -21.30
N ARG A 118 8.50 3.27 -22.22
CA ARG A 118 7.89 1.96 -21.90
C ARG A 118 8.89 1.03 -21.20
N ILE A 119 10.14 1.06 -21.60
CA ILE A 119 11.21 0.28 -20.96
C ILE A 119 11.44 0.78 -19.55
N GLU A 120 11.63 2.09 -19.36
CA GLU A 120 11.80 2.70 -18.03
C GLU A 120 10.64 2.35 -17.09
N GLU A 121 9.41 2.49 -17.56
CA GLU A 121 8.23 2.15 -16.77
C GLU A 121 8.20 0.66 -16.41
N SER A 122 8.54 -0.23 -17.34
CA SER A 122 8.60 -1.69 -17.09
C SER A 122 9.62 -2.02 -16.00
N LEU A 123 10.83 -1.45 -16.08
CA LEU A 123 11.88 -1.68 -15.09
C LEU A 123 11.50 -1.15 -13.71
N ARG A 124 10.90 0.04 -13.64
CA ARG A 124 10.38 0.61 -12.39
C ARG A 124 9.30 -0.28 -11.78
N ARG A 125 8.41 -0.84 -12.60
CA ARG A 125 7.39 -1.81 -12.15
C ARG A 125 8.01 -3.07 -11.59
N LEU A 126 8.98 -3.66 -12.30
CA LEU A 126 9.70 -4.84 -11.83
C LEU A 126 10.44 -4.58 -10.52
N TYR A 127 11.15 -3.45 -10.42
CA TYR A 127 11.88 -3.09 -9.21
C TYR A 127 10.99 -2.87 -7.98
N LYS A 128 9.71 -2.52 -8.19
CA LYS A 128 8.73 -2.40 -7.10
C LYS A 128 8.15 -3.74 -6.64
N LYS A 129 8.44 -4.85 -7.36
CA LYS A 129 7.92 -6.16 -6.97
C LYS A 129 8.69 -6.70 -5.78
N GLU A 130 7.97 -7.12 -4.76
CA GLU A 130 8.55 -7.66 -3.52
C GLU A 130 9.37 -8.93 -3.75
N TYR A 131 9.07 -9.69 -4.79
CA TYR A 131 9.80 -10.90 -5.14
C TYR A 131 11.09 -10.66 -5.93
N LEU A 132 11.50 -9.41 -6.17
CA LEU A 132 12.74 -9.05 -6.86
C LEU A 132 13.61 -8.11 -5.99
N LEU A 133 14.89 -8.46 -5.86
CA LEU A 133 15.89 -7.61 -5.21
C LEU A 133 16.52 -6.62 -6.17
N ASP A 134 16.78 -7.08 -7.40
CA ASP A 134 17.47 -6.29 -8.39
C ASP A 134 16.97 -6.59 -9.80
N VAL A 135 17.06 -5.58 -10.66
CA VAL A 135 16.65 -5.64 -12.06
C VAL A 135 17.69 -4.93 -12.90
N LYS A 136 18.29 -5.63 -13.86
CA LYS A 136 19.28 -5.08 -14.78
C LYS A 136 18.83 -5.35 -16.23
N LEU A 137 18.96 -4.36 -17.10
CA LEU A 137 18.71 -4.50 -18.53
C LEU A 137 19.97 -4.15 -19.32
N GLU A 138 20.32 -5.04 -20.22
CA GLU A 138 21.49 -4.87 -21.11
C GLU A 138 21.08 -5.07 -22.58
N LEU A 139 21.84 -4.48 -23.49
CA LEU A 139 21.79 -4.79 -24.91
C LEU A 139 22.79 -5.90 -25.20
N ALA A 140 22.32 -7.05 -25.64
CA ALA A 140 23.18 -8.20 -25.93
C ALA A 140 23.74 -8.16 -27.35
N GLU A 141 22.86 -8.00 -28.32
CA GLU A 141 23.22 -8.13 -29.75
C GLU A 141 22.47 -7.11 -30.62
N GLN A 142 23.10 -6.72 -31.69
CA GLN A 142 22.48 -5.95 -32.78
C GLN A 142 22.55 -6.71 -34.09
N CYS A 143 21.41 -6.84 -34.75
CA CYS A 143 21.28 -7.47 -36.07
C CYS A 143 20.62 -6.48 -37.04
N GLY A 144 21.40 -5.55 -37.62
CA GLY A 144 20.85 -4.48 -38.47
C GLY A 144 19.92 -3.54 -37.63
N ASP A 145 18.63 -3.55 -37.96
CA ASP A 145 17.62 -2.77 -37.23
C ASP A 145 16.93 -3.54 -36.08
N LEU A 146 17.43 -4.74 -35.80
CA LEU A 146 16.95 -5.58 -34.72
C LEU A 146 17.92 -5.54 -33.51
N VAL A 147 17.38 -5.58 -32.30
CA VAL A 147 18.17 -5.62 -31.08
C VAL A 147 17.68 -6.74 -30.16
N THR A 148 18.62 -7.42 -29.50
CA THR A 148 18.34 -8.40 -28.44
C THR A 148 18.59 -7.75 -27.10
N LEU A 149 17.63 -7.90 -26.19
CA LEU A 149 17.69 -7.38 -24.82
C LEU A 149 17.90 -8.54 -23.84
N ASP A 150 18.85 -8.38 -22.92
CA ASP A 150 19.06 -9.27 -21.78
C ASP A 150 18.51 -8.61 -20.52
N LEU A 151 17.43 -9.16 -19.99
CA LEU A 151 16.83 -8.77 -18.72
C LEU A 151 17.32 -9.74 -17.63
N ILE A 152 18.12 -9.23 -16.72
CA ILE A 152 18.70 -9.99 -15.62
C ILE A 152 18.00 -9.53 -14.35
N VAL A 153 17.33 -10.44 -13.65
CA VAL A 153 16.68 -10.18 -12.37
C VAL A 153 17.27 -11.06 -11.30
N ARG A 154 17.22 -10.61 -10.05
CA ARG A 154 17.59 -11.38 -8.87
C ARG A 154 16.37 -11.52 -7.99
N ASP A 155 16.03 -12.76 -7.60
CA ASP A 155 14.94 -13.04 -6.70
C ASP A 155 15.20 -12.48 -5.29
N ALA A 156 14.12 -12.08 -4.62
CA ALA A 156 14.12 -11.75 -3.21
C ALA A 156 13.68 -12.95 -2.37
N TRP A 157 13.99 -12.96 -1.08
CA TRP A 157 13.40 -13.88 -0.14
C TRP A 157 11.93 -13.53 0.08
N THR A 158 11.00 -14.43 -0.25
CA THR A 158 9.55 -14.19 -0.22
C THR A 158 8.79 -15.06 0.78
N ILE A 159 9.39 -16.16 1.24
CA ILE A 159 8.82 -17.04 2.27
C ILE A 159 9.18 -16.46 3.63
N GLU A 160 8.27 -15.71 4.22
CA GLU A 160 8.52 -15.00 5.47
C GLU A 160 7.72 -15.62 6.60
N PRO A 161 8.38 -16.25 7.60
CA PRO A 161 7.70 -16.52 8.85
C PRO A 161 7.31 -15.17 9.48
N ARG A 162 6.04 -15.02 9.78
CA ARG A 162 5.49 -13.89 10.51
C ARG A 162 5.53 -14.24 11.99
N ILE A 163 6.50 -13.68 12.68
CA ILE A 163 6.61 -13.80 14.13
C ILE A 163 6.87 -12.40 14.63
N SER A 164 5.87 -11.80 15.24
CA SER A 164 6.04 -10.52 15.90
C SER A 164 5.39 -10.55 17.28
N ALA A 165 5.98 -9.79 18.18
CA ALA A 165 5.38 -9.42 19.45
C ALA A 165 5.47 -7.90 19.51
N GLY A 166 4.34 -7.26 19.67
CA GLY A 166 4.21 -5.83 19.83
C GLY A 166 3.82 -5.51 21.26
N HIS A 167 4.22 -4.36 21.70
CA HIS A 167 3.72 -3.75 22.92
C HIS A 167 3.61 -2.26 22.65
N GLU A 168 2.39 -1.77 22.54
CA GLU A 168 2.10 -0.37 22.22
C GLU A 168 1.00 0.13 23.15
N GLY A 169 1.17 1.32 23.68
CA GLY A 169 0.17 1.94 24.55
C GLY A 169 -0.20 1.13 25.78
N GLY A 170 0.71 0.28 26.32
CA GLY A 170 0.42 -0.60 27.45
C GLY A 170 -0.20 -1.95 27.06
N GLU A 171 -0.61 -2.13 25.81
CA GLU A 171 -1.26 -3.34 25.32
C GLU A 171 -0.28 -4.23 24.51
N SER A 172 -0.45 -5.53 24.67
CA SER A 172 0.40 -6.51 23.97
C SER A 172 -0.31 -7.07 22.77
N SER A 173 0.45 -7.21 21.68
CA SER A 173 0.01 -7.90 20.46
C SER A 173 1.00 -8.99 20.09
N SER A 174 0.52 -10.02 19.41
CA SER A 174 1.39 -11.03 18.83
C SER A 174 0.85 -11.50 17.48
N GLU A 175 1.78 -11.86 16.62
CA GLU A 175 1.50 -12.40 15.29
C GLU A 175 2.37 -13.64 15.07
N PHE A 176 1.76 -14.70 14.56
CA PHE A 176 2.44 -15.91 14.16
C PHE A 176 1.83 -16.44 12.87
N GLY A 177 2.66 -16.72 11.88
CA GLY A 177 2.16 -17.23 10.60
C GLY A 177 3.23 -17.40 9.54
N LEU A 178 2.77 -17.57 8.32
CA LEU A 178 3.60 -17.69 7.13
C LEU A 178 3.02 -16.82 6.01
N ARG A 179 3.90 -16.08 5.35
CA ARG A 179 3.60 -15.34 4.12
C ARG A 179 4.57 -15.78 3.04
N ASP A 180 4.06 -16.03 1.84
CA ASP A 180 4.87 -16.19 0.64
C ASP A 180 4.44 -15.12 -0.39
N GLY A 181 5.29 -14.14 -0.63
CA GLY A 181 5.05 -13.04 -1.59
C GLY A 181 5.27 -13.44 -3.06
N ASN A 182 5.64 -14.70 -3.32
CA ASN A 182 5.87 -15.24 -4.66
C ASN A 182 5.39 -16.69 -4.80
N PHE A 183 4.20 -16.97 -4.30
CA PHE A 183 3.66 -18.31 -4.23
C PHE A 183 3.82 -19.08 -5.54
N LEU A 184 4.54 -20.19 -5.47
CA LEU A 184 4.91 -21.02 -6.62
C LEU A 184 5.60 -20.25 -7.77
N GLY A 185 6.32 -19.16 -7.49
CA GLY A 185 7.00 -18.35 -8.50
C GLY A 185 6.08 -17.55 -9.42
N SER A 186 4.83 -17.37 -9.04
CA SER A 186 3.79 -16.70 -9.84
C SER A 186 3.68 -15.19 -9.60
N GLY A 187 4.42 -14.67 -8.60
CA GLY A 187 4.26 -13.29 -8.12
C GLY A 187 2.96 -13.04 -7.37
N ALA A 188 2.25 -14.11 -6.98
CA ALA A 188 1.09 -14.03 -6.12
C ALA A 188 1.51 -14.14 -4.65
N GLU A 189 0.81 -13.43 -3.79
CA GLU A 189 0.94 -13.50 -2.34
C GLU A 189 -0.03 -14.53 -1.78
N LEU A 190 0.48 -15.38 -0.91
CA LEU A 190 -0.32 -16.27 -0.06
C LEU A 190 0.06 -16.01 1.40
N GLU A 191 -0.93 -15.81 2.26
CA GLU A 191 -0.74 -15.48 3.67
C GLU A 191 -1.67 -16.30 4.55
N LEU A 192 -1.11 -16.86 5.62
CA LEU A 192 -1.83 -17.52 6.69
C LEU A 192 -1.23 -17.03 8.01
N ILE A 193 -1.97 -16.21 8.75
CA ILE A 193 -1.47 -15.53 9.93
C ILE A 193 -2.49 -15.59 11.06
N TYR A 194 -2.04 -16.03 12.24
CA TYR A 194 -2.74 -15.83 13.51
C TYR A 194 -2.26 -14.52 14.14
N LYS A 195 -3.18 -13.67 14.54
CA LYS A 195 -2.91 -12.42 15.24
C LYS A 195 -3.73 -12.34 16.52
N THR A 196 -3.19 -11.68 17.52
CA THR A 196 -3.94 -11.30 18.72
C THR A 196 -3.48 -9.94 19.19
N ASP A 197 -4.41 -9.12 19.63
CA ASP A 197 -4.19 -7.80 20.21
C ASP A 197 -5.18 -7.56 21.37
N ALA A 198 -5.25 -6.34 21.87
CA ALA A 198 -6.16 -5.93 22.94
C ALA A 198 -7.65 -6.10 22.61
N GLU A 199 -7.98 -6.07 21.32
CA GLU A 199 -9.37 -6.12 20.86
C GLU A 199 -9.83 -7.54 20.58
N ARG A 200 -9.00 -8.33 19.86
CA ARG A 200 -9.39 -9.66 19.38
C ARG A 200 -8.23 -10.56 19.04
N SER A 201 -8.53 -11.84 18.87
CA SER A 201 -7.67 -12.77 18.13
C SER A 201 -8.30 -13.10 16.78
N GLN A 202 -7.46 -13.38 15.77
CA GLN A 202 -7.95 -13.69 14.43
C GLN A 202 -6.98 -14.60 13.66
N VAL A 203 -7.52 -15.31 12.68
CA VAL A 203 -6.74 -16.06 11.68
C VAL A 203 -7.06 -15.49 10.30
N ASP A 204 -6.04 -14.94 9.66
CA ASP A 204 -6.13 -14.36 8.31
C ASP A 204 -5.72 -15.35 7.25
N TYR A 205 -6.51 -15.47 6.21
CA TYR A 205 -6.25 -16.20 4.98
C TYR A 205 -6.31 -15.22 3.82
N LYS A 206 -5.20 -14.99 3.13
CA LYS A 206 -5.14 -14.05 2.01
C LYS A 206 -4.46 -14.66 0.81
N TYR A 207 -5.08 -14.52 -0.34
CA TYR A 207 -4.48 -14.72 -1.64
C TYR A 207 -4.62 -13.45 -2.45
N ARG A 208 -3.51 -12.91 -2.99
CA ARG A 208 -3.50 -11.72 -3.84
C ARG A 208 -2.60 -11.94 -5.04
N SER A 209 -3.10 -11.66 -6.24
CA SER A 209 -2.32 -11.73 -7.47
C SER A 209 -2.59 -10.51 -8.35
N GLU A 210 -1.55 -9.78 -8.73
CA GLU A 210 -1.66 -8.67 -9.69
C GLU A 210 -1.58 -9.13 -11.15
N ASN A 211 -1.37 -10.43 -11.38
CA ASN A 211 -1.32 -11.08 -12.67
C ASN A 211 -2.15 -12.35 -12.69
N PHE A 212 -3.33 -12.29 -12.13
CA PHE A 212 -4.20 -13.45 -12.00
C PHE A 212 -4.35 -14.18 -13.33
N LEU A 213 -4.06 -15.48 -13.33
CA LEU A 213 -4.03 -16.33 -14.52
C LEU A 213 -3.11 -15.82 -15.66
N ASN A 214 -1.96 -15.21 -15.33
CA ASN A 214 -1.03 -14.59 -16.25
C ASN A 214 -1.64 -13.47 -17.11
N THR A 215 -2.68 -12.84 -16.61
CA THR A 215 -3.33 -11.67 -17.23
C THR A 215 -2.94 -10.38 -16.51
N ARG A 216 -3.57 -9.28 -16.85
CA ARG A 216 -3.44 -7.98 -16.15
C ARG A 216 -4.57 -7.75 -15.15
N TRP A 217 -5.22 -8.81 -14.70
CA TRP A 217 -6.20 -8.76 -13.65
C TRP A 217 -5.53 -8.86 -12.28
N LEU A 218 -5.98 -8.02 -11.37
CA LEU A 218 -5.75 -8.18 -9.95
C LEU A 218 -6.91 -9.01 -9.37
N ALA A 219 -6.58 -10.04 -8.60
CA ALA A 219 -7.53 -10.80 -7.82
C ALA A 219 -7.05 -10.84 -6.36
N GLU A 220 -7.92 -10.53 -5.42
CA GLU A 220 -7.69 -10.72 -3.99
C GLU A 220 -8.87 -11.47 -3.38
N PHE A 221 -8.55 -12.49 -2.61
CA PHE A 221 -9.47 -13.26 -1.80
C PHE A 221 -8.94 -13.20 -0.37
N TYR A 222 -9.71 -12.61 0.51
CA TYR A 222 -9.38 -12.46 1.92
C TYR A 222 -10.51 -13.02 2.77
N HIS A 223 -10.14 -13.82 3.76
CA HIS A 223 -11.00 -14.31 4.81
C HIS A 223 -10.27 -14.16 6.14
N ALA A 224 -10.96 -13.66 7.15
CA ALA A 224 -10.46 -13.65 8.52
C ALA A 224 -11.53 -14.24 9.45
N ASP A 225 -11.11 -15.20 10.26
CA ASP A 225 -11.90 -15.75 11.36
C ASP A 225 -11.50 -15.00 12.63
N LEU A 226 -12.39 -14.16 13.14
CA LEU A 226 -12.18 -13.30 14.30
C LEU A 226 -12.81 -13.94 15.53
N SER A 227 -12.22 -13.77 16.71
CA SER A 227 -12.81 -14.24 17.98
C SER A 227 -14.22 -13.69 18.27
N ASP A 228 -14.59 -12.61 17.59
CA ASP A 228 -15.85 -11.87 17.77
C ASP A 228 -16.61 -11.66 16.43
N GLY A 229 -16.23 -12.40 15.35
CA GLY A 229 -16.91 -12.30 14.07
C GLY A 229 -16.10 -12.86 12.90
N GLU A 230 -16.26 -12.28 11.71
CA GLU A 230 -15.56 -12.68 10.49
C GLU A 230 -15.40 -11.52 9.51
N ASN A 231 -14.39 -11.58 8.66
CA ASN A 231 -14.24 -10.68 7.51
C ASN A 231 -14.05 -11.48 6.23
N ASN A 232 -14.86 -11.18 5.21
CA ASN A 232 -14.76 -11.77 3.89
C ASN A 232 -14.64 -10.67 2.85
N ARG A 233 -13.57 -10.66 2.04
CA ARG A 233 -13.40 -9.68 0.95
C ARG A 233 -12.95 -10.33 -0.34
N VAL A 234 -13.56 -9.92 -1.44
CA VAL A 234 -13.20 -10.31 -2.80
C VAL A 234 -13.02 -9.07 -3.65
N ILE A 235 -11.86 -8.96 -4.29
CA ILE A 235 -11.56 -7.92 -5.28
C ILE A 235 -11.21 -8.61 -6.59
N LEU A 236 -11.87 -8.21 -7.67
CA LEU A 236 -11.50 -8.59 -9.04
C LEU A 236 -11.51 -7.35 -9.91
N GLU A 237 -10.34 -6.94 -10.37
CA GLU A 237 -10.23 -5.72 -11.18
C GLU A 237 -9.16 -5.83 -12.27
N LYS A 238 -9.35 -5.08 -13.33
CA LYS A 238 -8.31 -4.74 -14.30
C LYS A 238 -7.92 -3.29 -14.09
N PRO A 239 -6.91 -3.02 -13.23
CA PRO A 239 -6.55 -1.66 -12.85
C PRO A 239 -5.83 -0.92 -13.97
N TYR A 240 -5.57 0.35 -13.78
CA TYR A 240 -4.62 1.09 -14.61
C TYR A 240 -3.19 0.61 -14.32
N TYR A 241 -2.82 -0.57 -14.84
CA TYR A 241 -1.54 -1.23 -14.57
C TYR A 241 -0.31 -0.50 -15.15
N SER A 242 -0.51 0.46 -16.06
CA SER A 242 0.54 1.31 -16.62
C SER A 242 0.03 2.71 -16.89
N ASN A 243 0.95 3.67 -17.05
CA ASN A 243 0.59 5.05 -17.38
C ASN A 243 -0.21 5.15 -18.69
N ASN A 244 0.05 4.24 -19.64
CA ASN A 244 -0.60 4.19 -20.94
C ASN A 244 -1.87 3.32 -20.99
N THR A 245 -2.29 2.76 -19.86
CA THR A 245 -3.53 1.96 -19.78
C THR A 245 -4.73 2.86 -19.98
N ARG A 246 -5.56 2.55 -20.99
CA ARG A 246 -6.72 3.38 -21.34
C ARG A 246 -7.97 3.04 -20.57
N TRP A 247 -8.16 1.79 -20.18
CA TRP A 247 -9.36 1.31 -19.52
C TRP A 247 -9.03 0.57 -18.23
N ALA A 248 -9.80 0.83 -17.20
CA ALA A 248 -9.81 0.10 -15.94
C ALA A 248 -11.25 -0.23 -15.56
N TYR A 249 -11.46 -1.36 -14.92
CA TYR A 249 -12.77 -1.76 -14.40
C TYR A 249 -12.60 -2.84 -13.34
N GLY A 250 -13.54 -2.91 -12.42
CA GLY A 250 -13.48 -3.89 -11.37
C GLY A 250 -14.70 -3.84 -10.46
N PHE A 251 -14.71 -4.81 -9.56
CA PHE A 251 -15.66 -4.86 -8.46
C PHE A 251 -14.97 -5.35 -7.18
N GLU A 252 -15.51 -4.93 -6.07
CA GLU A 252 -15.14 -5.31 -4.72
C GLU A 252 -16.39 -5.60 -3.92
N VAL A 253 -16.33 -6.66 -3.11
CA VAL A 253 -17.37 -7.01 -2.14
C VAL A 253 -16.69 -7.34 -0.84
N GLU A 254 -17.19 -6.78 0.25
CA GLU A 254 -16.71 -7.06 1.61
C GLU A 254 -17.86 -7.23 2.57
N THR A 255 -17.75 -8.20 3.47
CA THR A 255 -18.64 -8.38 4.62
C THR A 255 -17.78 -8.54 5.86
N LEU A 256 -17.90 -7.61 6.80
CA LEU A 256 -17.22 -7.61 8.08
C LEU A 256 -18.25 -7.68 9.20
N THR A 257 -18.10 -8.66 10.08
CA THR A 257 -18.82 -8.74 11.35
C THR A 257 -17.80 -8.71 12.47
N GLN A 258 -17.94 -7.81 13.43
CA GLN A 258 -17.05 -7.71 14.59
C GLN A 258 -17.78 -7.05 15.76
N VAL A 259 -17.15 -7.05 16.94
CA VAL A 259 -17.57 -6.24 18.09
C VAL A 259 -16.71 -4.99 18.13
N ASP A 260 -17.34 -3.83 17.92
CA ASP A 260 -16.69 -2.55 18.12
C ASP A 260 -16.64 -2.23 19.62
N LYS A 261 -15.46 -2.02 20.15
CA LYS A 261 -15.20 -1.62 21.53
C LYS A 261 -14.77 -0.17 21.56
N ILE A 262 -15.65 0.67 22.07
CA ILE A 262 -15.43 2.11 22.18
C ILE A 262 -14.72 2.38 23.49
N ARG A 263 -13.43 2.75 23.42
CA ARG A 263 -12.56 2.95 24.57
C ARG A 263 -12.04 4.38 24.68
N MET A 264 -11.69 4.76 25.89
CA MET A 264 -10.87 5.93 26.19
C MET A 264 -9.80 5.50 27.21
N GLY A 265 -8.56 5.32 26.74
CA GLY A 265 -7.54 4.59 27.48
C GLY A 265 -8.02 3.18 27.84
N ASP A 266 -7.84 2.77 29.10
CA ASP A 266 -8.25 1.44 29.59
C ASP A 266 -9.76 1.29 29.80
N SER A 267 -10.51 2.40 29.79
CA SER A 267 -11.94 2.40 30.07
C SER A 267 -12.76 2.01 28.85
N LEU A 268 -13.57 0.94 28.96
CA LEU A 268 -14.57 0.57 27.95
C LEU A 268 -15.82 1.44 28.16
N LEU A 269 -16.14 2.28 27.19
CA LEU A 269 -17.30 3.18 27.22
C LEU A 269 -18.56 2.52 26.66
N ASN A 270 -18.42 1.75 25.58
CA ASN A 270 -19.51 1.09 24.88
C ASN A 270 -18.97 -0.10 24.09
N ALA A 271 -19.81 -1.08 23.78
CA ALA A 271 -19.50 -2.15 22.84
C ALA A 271 -20.76 -2.63 22.14
N TYR A 272 -20.67 -2.98 20.87
CA TYR A 272 -21.80 -3.53 20.10
C TYR A 272 -21.28 -4.37 18.94
N SER A 273 -22.07 -5.37 18.53
CA SER A 273 -21.79 -6.08 17.30
C SER A 273 -22.11 -5.19 16.11
N HIS A 274 -21.19 -5.10 15.17
CA HIS A 274 -21.27 -4.28 13.98
C HIS A 274 -21.08 -5.16 12.74
N VAL A 275 -22.06 -5.13 11.84
CA VAL A 275 -21.98 -5.77 10.53
C VAL A 275 -21.86 -4.68 9.48
N THR A 276 -20.80 -4.74 8.70
CA THR A 276 -20.60 -3.87 7.53
C THR A 276 -20.64 -4.71 6.27
N GLU A 277 -21.55 -4.41 5.35
CA GLU A 277 -21.58 -4.98 4.00
C GLU A 277 -21.26 -3.87 3.00
N SER A 278 -20.25 -4.06 2.16
CA SER A 278 -19.88 -3.10 1.13
C SER A 278 -19.76 -3.74 -0.25
N GLN A 279 -20.21 -3.03 -1.27
CA GLN A 279 -20.11 -3.44 -2.66
C GLN A 279 -19.73 -2.22 -3.50
N ASN A 280 -18.73 -2.38 -4.35
CA ASN A 280 -18.28 -1.31 -5.23
C ASN A 280 -18.01 -1.87 -6.63
N ALA A 281 -18.48 -1.18 -7.67
CA ALA A 281 -18.17 -1.53 -9.05
C ALA A 281 -17.87 -0.27 -9.85
N TYR A 282 -16.88 -0.34 -10.73
CA TYR A 282 -16.48 0.83 -11.50
C TYR A 282 -16.00 0.50 -12.91
N LEU A 283 -16.09 1.51 -13.78
CA LEU A 283 -15.51 1.58 -15.11
C LEU A 283 -14.73 2.90 -15.25
N GLY A 284 -13.49 2.82 -15.71
CA GLY A 284 -12.62 3.97 -15.83
C GLY A 284 -11.96 4.08 -17.19
N ARG A 285 -11.71 5.31 -17.63
CA ARG A 285 -11.01 5.64 -18.87
C ARG A 285 -9.97 6.73 -18.67
N ALA A 286 -8.76 6.50 -19.19
CA ALA A 286 -7.76 7.55 -19.31
C ALA A 286 -8.15 8.50 -20.44
N LEU A 287 -8.34 9.78 -20.09
CA LEU A 287 -8.77 10.84 -21.02
C LEU A 287 -7.58 11.47 -21.74
N ALA A 288 -6.49 11.74 -21.00
CA ALA A 288 -5.27 12.31 -21.55
C ALA A 288 -4.05 11.67 -20.88
N ILE A 289 -3.10 11.29 -21.69
CA ILE A 289 -1.86 10.64 -21.26
C ILE A 289 -0.70 11.39 -21.91
N ASN A 290 0.25 11.83 -21.10
CA ASN A 290 1.52 12.38 -21.57
C ASN A 290 2.67 11.94 -20.65
N SER A 291 3.91 12.28 -21.02
CA SER A 291 5.11 11.86 -20.29
C SER A 291 5.16 12.35 -18.83
N LYS A 292 4.45 13.43 -18.49
CA LYS A 292 4.49 14.04 -17.15
C LYS A 292 3.28 13.71 -16.30
N ARG A 293 2.12 13.46 -16.90
CA ARG A 293 0.86 13.30 -16.18
C ARG A 293 -0.19 12.52 -16.97
N THR A 294 -1.09 11.89 -16.23
CA THR A 294 -2.24 11.18 -16.78
C THR A 294 -3.51 11.66 -16.10
N TYR A 295 -4.56 11.93 -16.88
CA TYR A 295 -5.90 12.23 -16.39
C TYR A 295 -6.84 11.06 -16.68
N ARG A 296 -7.68 10.73 -15.70
CA ARG A 296 -8.62 9.60 -15.75
C ARG A 296 -10.00 10.04 -15.32
N LEU A 297 -11.00 9.43 -15.94
CA LEU A 297 -12.41 9.55 -15.55
C LEU A 297 -12.90 8.18 -15.18
N ASN A 298 -13.44 8.02 -13.99
CA ASN A 298 -14.08 6.80 -13.53
C ASN A 298 -15.55 7.09 -13.23
N VAL A 299 -16.39 6.09 -13.45
CA VAL A 299 -17.80 6.09 -13.05
C VAL A 299 -18.09 4.78 -12.34
N GLY A 300 -18.95 4.80 -11.35
CA GLY A 300 -19.25 3.61 -10.59
C GLY A 300 -20.47 3.73 -9.72
N VAL A 301 -20.72 2.63 -9.01
CA VAL A 301 -21.77 2.52 -8.00
C VAL A 301 -21.19 1.91 -6.73
N THR A 302 -21.70 2.35 -5.60
CA THR A 302 -21.32 1.85 -4.28
C THR A 302 -22.56 1.63 -3.43
N ALA A 303 -22.62 0.50 -2.75
CA ALA A 303 -23.57 0.20 -1.70
C ALA A 303 -22.80 -0.08 -0.41
N VAL A 304 -23.23 0.48 0.72
CA VAL A 304 -22.67 0.22 2.05
C VAL A 304 -23.81 0.15 3.05
N ASP A 305 -23.84 -0.93 3.82
CA ASP A 305 -24.82 -1.15 4.88
C ASP A 305 -24.09 -1.35 6.21
N HIS A 306 -24.49 -0.61 7.24
CA HIS A 306 -24.04 -0.77 8.62
C HIS A 306 -25.23 -1.20 9.49
N ALA A 307 -25.11 -2.33 10.15
CA ALA A 307 -26.11 -2.84 11.07
C ALA A 307 -25.48 -3.13 12.43
N PHE A 308 -26.19 -2.77 13.49
CA PHE A 308 -25.70 -2.90 14.86
C PHE A 308 -26.62 -3.77 15.68
N SER A 309 -26.05 -4.52 16.62
CA SER A 309 -26.82 -5.34 17.57
C SER A 309 -26.15 -5.38 18.94
N HIS A 310 -26.97 -5.68 19.96
CA HIS A 310 -26.51 -5.71 21.34
C HIS A 310 -25.52 -6.85 21.62
N VAL A 311 -24.49 -6.54 22.40
CA VAL A 311 -23.65 -7.47 23.17
C VAL A 311 -23.78 -7.16 24.66
N GLU A 312 -23.12 -7.92 25.53
CA GLU A 312 -23.26 -7.77 26.98
C GLU A 312 -22.93 -6.35 27.50
N GLN A 313 -21.93 -5.69 26.89
CA GLN A 313 -21.44 -4.36 27.32
C GLN A 313 -22.06 -3.19 26.55
N THR A 314 -23.14 -3.43 25.79
CA THR A 314 -23.78 -2.37 25.00
C THR A 314 -24.51 -1.38 25.90
N GLN A 315 -24.07 -0.12 25.87
CA GLN A 315 -24.77 0.99 26.52
C GLN A 315 -25.78 1.63 25.58
N GLN A 316 -25.37 1.90 24.33
CA GLN A 316 -26.19 2.50 23.28
C GLN A 316 -25.81 1.89 21.94
N LEU A 317 -26.80 1.67 21.09
CA LEU A 317 -26.56 1.27 19.69
C LEU A 317 -26.50 2.50 18.81
N PRO A 318 -25.56 2.56 17.87
CA PRO A 318 -25.64 3.50 16.75
C PRO A 318 -26.85 3.20 15.86
N ASP A 319 -27.33 4.21 15.16
CA ASP A 319 -28.37 4.04 14.15
C ASP A 319 -27.83 3.25 12.96
N ALA A 320 -28.66 2.36 12.43
CA ALA A 320 -28.32 1.62 11.21
C ALA A 320 -28.21 2.59 10.03
N GLU A 321 -27.19 2.38 9.19
CA GLU A 321 -26.86 3.29 8.10
C GLU A 321 -26.83 2.49 6.79
N GLN A 322 -27.63 2.89 5.80
CA GLN A 322 -27.66 2.29 4.47
C GLN A 322 -27.36 3.36 3.44
N GLN A 323 -26.42 3.10 2.54
CA GLN A 323 -26.03 4.00 1.49
C GLN A 323 -26.04 3.26 0.15
N PHE A 324 -26.67 3.85 -0.85
CA PHE A 324 -26.52 3.44 -2.24
C PHE A 324 -26.35 4.66 -3.10
N TYR A 325 -25.23 4.78 -3.80
CA TYR A 325 -24.96 5.94 -4.65
C TYR A 325 -24.19 5.56 -5.92
N HIS A 326 -24.49 6.30 -6.97
CA HIS A 326 -23.70 6.34 -8.20
C HIS A 326 -22.77 7.55 -8.17
N TRP A 327 -21.59 7.41 -8.78
CA TRP A 327 -20.57 8.44 -8.68
C TRP A 327 -19.75 8.60 -9.95
N VAL A 328 -19.16 9.78 -10.08
CA VAL A 328 -18.17 10.13 -11.09
C VAL A 328 -16.90 10.61 -10.38
N GLU A 329 -15.74 10.18 -10.86
CA GLU A 329 -14.45 10.53 -10.30
C GLU A 329 -13.49 11.01 -11.39
N VAL A 330 -12.81 12.11 -11.12
CA VAL A 330 -11.70 12.61 -11.94
C VAL A 330 -10.40 12.44 -11.16
N GLN A 331 -9.41 11.82 -11.82
CA GLN A 331 -8.08 11.63 -11.25
C GLN A 331 -7.02 12.30 -12.11
N ARG A 332 -6.00 12.85 -11.45
CA ARG A 332 -4.73 13.23 -12.05
C ARG A 332 -3.60 12.51 -11.33
N GLN A 333 -2.75 11.84 -12.09
CA GLN A 333 -1.56 11.15 -11.60
C GLN A 333 -0.31 11.75 -12.24
N THR A 334 0.75 11.93 -11.44
CA THR A 334 2.07 12.31 -11.98
C THR A 334 2.83 11.11 -12.51
N ASN A 335 3.63 11.33 -13.56
CA ASN A 335 4.52 10.35 -14.14
C ASN A 335 6.00 10.74 -13.91
N GLU A 336 6.26 11.78 -13.12
CA GLU A 336 7.60 12.25 -12.77
C GLU A 336 8.03 11.65 -11.43
N PHE A 337 9.23 11.09 -11.37
CA PHE A 337 9.75 10.42 -10.18
C PHE A 337 11.16 10.92 -9.88
N LYS A 338 11.50 10.93 -8.58
CA LYS A 338 12.86 11.17 -8.10
C LYS A 338 13.26 10.07 -7.13
N THR A 339 14.44 9.52 -7.33
CA THR A 339 14.98 8.47 -6.47
C THR A 339 15.63 9.09 -5.24
N TYR A 340 15.27 8.58 -4.07
CA TYR A 340 15.87 8.89 -2.78
C TYR A 340 16.46 7.63 -2.15
N THR A 341 17.42 7.81 -1.26
CA THR A 341 17.97 6.72 -0.44
C THR A 341 17.81 7.12 1.03
N ASN A 342 17.56 6.16 1.90
CA ASN A 342 17.33 6.45 3.32
C ASN A 342 16.09 7.33 3.56
N LEU A 343 15.02 7.14 2.81
CA LEU A 343 13.75 7.84 3.05
C LEU A 343 12.85 7.05 4.03
N ASN A 344 12.38 5.89 3.62
CA ASN A 344 11.57 5.01 4.46
C ASN A 344 12.36 3.75 4.88
N TYR A 345 13.40 3.39 4.14
CA TYR A 345 14.23 2.21 4.41
C TYR A 345 15.69 2.58 4.58
N ILE A 346 16.50 1.68 5.16
CA ILE A 346 17.92 1.90 5.38
C ILE A 346 18.70 1.41 4.14
N LYS A 347 19.37 2.35 3.45
CA LYS A 347 20.25 2.10 2.27
C LYS A 347 19.55 1.39 1.10
N ARG A 348 18.24 1.57 0.95
CA ARG A 348 17.45 1.15 -0.21
C ARG A 348 17.10 2.38 -1.04
N ALA A 349 17.14 2.25 -2.36
CA ALA A 349 16.68 3.29 -3.28
C ALA A 349 15.14 3.25 -3.37
N GLU A 350 14.51 4.42 -3.35
CA GLU A 350 13.06 4.59 -3.35
C GLU A 350 12.68 5.66 -4.37
N ASP A 351 11.80 5.32 -5.31
CA ASP A 351 11.25 6.27 -6.27
C ASP A 351 10.01 6.94 -5.71
N ILE A 352 10.09 8.23 -5.56
CA ILE A 352 8.99 9.08 -5.08
C ILE A 352 8.41 9.84 -6.25
N ALA A 353 7.09 9.74 -6.41
CA ALA A 353 6.33 10.55 -7.37
C ALA A 353 6.44 12.03 -6.98
N ILE A 354 6.89 12.88 -7.91
CA ILE A 354 7.09 14.31 -7.69
C ILE A 354 6.03 15.10 -8.43
N GLY A 355 5.42 16.05 -7.74
CA GLY A 355 4.36 16.90 -8.29
C GLY A 355 2.99 16.58 -7.69
N GLN A 356 1.96 17.04 -8.36
CA GLN A 356 0.59 17.02 -7.87
C GLN A 356 -0.15 15.79 -8.35
N GLU A 357 -0.83 15.12 -7.45
CA GLU A 357 -1.81 14.07 -7.72
C GLU A 357 -3.13 14.45 -7.05
N PHE A 358 -4.24 14.14 -7.68
CA PHE A 358 -5.54 14.31 -7.05
C PHE A 358 -6.57 13.30 -7.58
N SER A 359 -7.55 13.05 -6.74
CA SER A 359 -8.77 12.30 -7.05
C SER A 359 -9.95 13.07 -6.44
N VAL A 360 -10.96 13.32 -7.23
CA VAL A 360 -12.21 13.95 -6.79
C VAL A 360 -13.37 13.13 -7.29
N ARG A 361 -14.11 12.53 -6.36
CA ARG A 361 -15.31 11.73 -6.60
C ARG A 361 -16.52 12.46 -6.06
N VAL A 362 -17.55 12.61 -6.89
CA VAL A 362 -18.86 13.14 -6.51
C VAL A 362 -19.89 12.05 -6.76
N GLY A 363 -20.66 11.72 -5.75
CA GLY A 363 -21.72 10.73 -5.80
C GLY A 363 -23.06 11.32 -5.37
N GLN A 364 -24.12 10.78 -5.92
CA GLN A 364 -25.50 11.04 -5.51
C GLN A 364 -26.23 9.72 -5.32
N GLY A 365 -27.10 9.68 -4.33
CA GLY A 365 -27.84 8.47 -4.02
C GLY A 365 -28.74 8.60 -2.80
N GLU A 366 -28.96 7.50 -2.14
CA GLU A 366 -29.84 7.34 -0.99
C GLU A 366 -29.03 7.17 0.29
N TRP A 367 -29.45 7.86 1.34
CA TRP A 367 -28.99 7.73 2.72
C TRP A 367 -30.16 7.24 3.56
N ALA A 368 -30.04 6.09 4.21
CA ALA A 368 -31.15 5.40 4.80
C ALA A 368 -32.27 5.07 3.77
N GLU A 369 -33.48 4.73 4.20
CA GLU A 369 -34.55 4.33 3.28
C GLU A 369 -35.25 5.54 2.61
N THR A 370 -35.12 6.75 3.12
CA THR A 370 -35.96 7.89 2.77
C THR A 370 -35.22 9.17 2.42
N ASP A 371 -33.96 9.33 2.83
CA ASP A 371 -33.20 10.55 2.56
C ASP A 371 -32.29 10.39 1.34
N SER A 372 -32.09 11.50 0.64
CA SER A 372 -31.14 11.57 -0.46
C SER A 372 -29.83 12.23 -0.01
N MET A 373 -28.70 11.74 -0.54
CA MET A 373 -27.39 12.27 -0.19
C MET A 373 -26.59 12.71 -1.40
N THR A 374 -25.69 13.64 -1.14
CA THR A 374 -24.55 13.94 -2.01
C THR A 374 -23.26 13.63 -1.25
N ARG A 375 -22.39 12.79 -1.81
CA ARG A 375 -21.10 12.43 -1.22
C ARG A 375 -19.96 13.02 -2.04
N LEU A 376 -19.04 13.70 -1.38
CA LEU A 376 -17.79 14.20 -1.96
C LEU A 376 -16.61 13.50 -1.30
N ILE A 377 -15.87 12.70 -2.08
CA ILE A 377 -14.59 12.13 -1.65
C ILE A 377 -13.50 12.80 -2.48
N ALA A 378 -12.57 13.49 -1.84
CA ALA A 378 -11.46 14.12 -2.53
C ALA A 378 -10.14 13.84 -1.81
N GLN A 379 -9.10 13.63 -2.60
CA GLN A 379 -7.72 13.46 -2.13
C GLN A 379 -6.82 14.33 -3.00
N TYR A 380 -5.86 14.99 -2.38
CA TYR A 380 -4.82 15.74 -3.07
C TYR A 380 -3.49 15.48 -2.39
N SER A 381 -2.49 15.15 -3.18
CA SER A 381 -1.11 14.93 -2.75
C SER A 381 -0.16 15.77 -3.59
N ASN A 382 0.87 16.30 -2.96
CA ASN A 382 1.93 17.01 -3.67
C ASN A 382 3.28 16.74 -3.02
N ALA A 383 4.24 16.28 -3.81
CA ALA A 383 5.60 16.10 -3.37
C ALA A 383 6.53 17.07 -4.12
N LEU A 384 7.25 17.87 -3.37
CA LEU A 384 8.14 18.92 -3.85
C LEU A 384 9.58 18.58 -3.47
N ALA A 385 10.41 18.30 -4.47
CA ALA A 385 11.85 18.21 -4.32
C ALA A 385 12.45 19.62 -4.37
N LEU A 386 12.70 20.20 -3.21
CA LEU A 386 13.25 21.55 -3.10
C LEU A 386 14.78 21.53 -3.28
N GLN A 387 15.40 22.71 -3.50
CA GLN A 387 16.85 22.83 -3.56
C GLN A 387 17.49 22.49 -2.21
N GLY A 388 18.73 21.98 -2.21
CA GLY A 388 19.51 21.79 -0.99
C GLY A 388 19.10 20.60 -0.13
N ASN A 389 18.80 19.46 -0.71
CA ASN A 389 18.49 18.21 0.02
C ASN A 389 17.18 18.22 0.84
N HIS A 390 16.19 18.97 0.40
CA HIS A 390 14.88 19.05 1.04
C HIS A 390 13.82 18.33 0.22
N LEU A 391 12.93 17.59 0.89
CA LEU A 391 11.73 17.00 0.32
C LEU A 391 10.54 17.40 1.20
N PHE A 392 9.53 17.99 0.61
CA PHE A 392 8.26 18.27 1.27
C PHE A 392 7.13 17.49 0.60
N LYS A 393 6.33 16.79 1.41
CA LYS A 393 5.11 16.12 0.98
C LYS A 393 3.94 16.75 1.71
N PHE A 394 2.87 17.00 0.99
CA PHE A 394 1.62 17.50 1.52
C PHE A 394 0.47 16.66 1.00
N ASP A 395 -0.40 16.23 1.89
CA ASP A 395 -1.57 15.44 1.58
C ASP A 395 -2.80 16.06 2.26
N THR A 396 -3.93 16.07 1.57
CA THR A 396 -5.22 16.37 2.15
C THR A 396 -6.26 15.42 1.62
N TYR A 397 -7.21 15.09 2.47
CA TYR A 397 -8.33 14.22 2.11
C TYR A 397 -9.64 14.76 2.69
N THR A 398 -10.74 14.42 2.06
CA THR A 398 -12.07 14.67 2.58
C THR A 398 -13.04 13.59 2.13
N ASP A 399 -13.97 13.24 3.02
CA ASP A 399 -15.12 12.40 2.77
C ASP A 399 -16.32 13.06 3.43
N LEU A 400 -17.09 13.77 2.63
CA LEU A 400 -18.24 14.55 3.08
C LEU A 400 -19.53 13.91 2.59
N VAL A 401 -20.46 13.69 3.49
CA VAL A 401 -21.82 13.25 3.18
C VAL A 401 -22.76 14.40 3.57
N TYR A 402 -23.45 14.94 2.58
CA TYR A 402 -24.50 15.93 2.78
C TYR A 402 -25.85 15.25 2.61
N THR A 403 -26.68 15.28 3.64
CA THR A 403 -28.05 14.76 3.65
C THR A 403 -29.03 15.90 3.35
N ASN A 404 -29.98 15.63 2.46
CA ASN A 404 -30.88 16.68 1.98
C ASN A 404 -32.03 16.94 2.95
N GLU A 405 -32.49 15.94 3.68
CA GLU A 405 -33.56 16.10 4.66
C GLU A 405 -33.10 16.96 5.84
N ASP A 406 -31.97 16.63 6.44
CA ASP A 406 -31.40 17.39 7.56
C ASP A 406 -30.66 18.65 7.13
N GLN A 407 -30.39 18.82 5.85
CA GLN A 407 -29.57 19.91 5.28
C GLN A 407 -28.23 20.08 6.01
N SER A 408 -27.60 18.98 6.38
CA SER A 408 -26.41 18.95 7.23
C SER A 408 -25.36 17.98 6.70
N LEU A 409 -24.15 18.10 7.22
CA LEU A 409 -23.09 17.10 7.02
C LEU A 409 -23.26 15.99 8.05
N ALA A 410 -23.38 14.74 7.58
CA ALA A 410 -23.42 13.54 8.39
C ALA A 410 -22.16 12.70 8.14
N ASN A 411 -21.64 12.05 9.19
CA ASN A 411 -20.52 11.12 9.10
C ASN A 411 -19.35 11.60 8.21
N SER A 412 -19.03 12.90 8.33
CA SER A 412 -18.10 13.60 7.44
C SER A 412 -16.75 13.83 8.10
N ILE A 413 -15.67 13.67 7.33
CA ILE A 413 -14.30 13.88 7.82
C ILE A 413 -13.47 14.59 6.75
N TRP A 414 -12.55 15.45 7.20
CA TRP A 414 -11.49 16.00 6.36
C TRP A 414 -10.20 16.13 7.16
N GLY A 415 -9.09 16.05 6.47
CA GLY A 415 -7.79 16.14 7.11
C GLY A 415 -6.73 16.66 6.17
N LEU A 416 -5.65 17.12 6.77
CA LEU A 416 -4.44 17.52 6.08
C LEU A 416 -3.22 16.98 6.82
N SER A 417 -2.19 16.64 6.06
CA SER A 417 -0.92 16.22 6.63
C SER A 417 0.25 16.73 5.80
N GLY A 418 1.37 16.95 6.48
CA GLY A 418 2.62 17.34 5.86
C GLY A 418 3.76 16.50 6.41
N LYS A 419 4.67 16.07 5.52
CA LYS A 419 5.95 15.45 5.88
C LYS A 419 7.08 16.28 5.26
N TYR A 420 7.98 16.78 6.08
CA TYR A 420 9.17 17.49 5.66
C TYR A 420 10.42 16.68 6.01
N HIS A 421 11.29 16.52 5.03
CA HIS A 421 12.55 15.81 5.18
C HIS A 421 13.71 16.74 4.81
N TYR A 422 14.70 16.81 5.69
CA TYR A 422 15.94 17.51 5.46
C TYR A 422 17.12 16.55 5.63
N TYR A 423 17.81 16.23 4.53
CA TYR A 423 18.98 15.39 4.50
C TYR A 423 20.20 16.24 4.87
N VAL A 424 20.70 16.07 6.10
CA VAL A 424 21.89 16.77 6.58
C VAL A 424 23.13 16.24 5.84
N ASP A 425 23.19 14.91 5.74
CA ASP A 425 24.21 14.16 5.01
C ASP A 425 23.65 12.79 4.61
N GLY A 426 24.49 11.90 4.05
CA GLY A 426 24.05 10.55 3.65
C GLY A 426 23.66 9.63 4.80
N LYS A 427 23.93 10.00 6.07
CA LYS A 427 23.67 9.19 7.27
C LYS A 427 22.69 9.83 8.25
N ASN A 428 22.34 11.08 8.04
CA ASN A 428 21.56 11.85 9.01
C ASN A 428 20.43 12.62 8.34
N ARG A 429 19.26 12.56 8.92
CA ARG A 429 18.08 13.26 8.41
C ARG A 429 17.20 13.80 9.54
N TRP A 430 16.63 14.98 9.33
CA TRP A 430 15.47 15.45 10.08
C TRP A 430 14.19 15.08 9.36
N GLN A 431 13.18 14.68 10.11
CA GLN A 431 11.83 14.53 9.63
C GLN A 431 10.87 15.26 10.56
N ILE A 432 9.96 16.04 9.97
CA ILE A 432 8.84 16.63 10.69
C ILE A 432 7.59 16.13 10.00
N ARG A 433 6.68 15.55 10.77
CA ARG A 433 5.32 15.19 10.34
C ARG A 433 4.34 16.02 11.15
N ALA A 434 3.34 16.60 10.49
CA ALA A 434 2.21 17.23 11.15
C ALA A 434 0.93 16.79 10.44
N SER A 435 -0.12 16.51 11.19
CA SER A 435 -1.45 16.23 10.66
C SER A 435 -2.51 16.89 11.51
N TRP A 436 -3.63 17.20 10.87
CA TRP A 436 -4.85 17.68 11.49
C TRP A 436 -6.05 17.07 10.80
N ASP A 437 -6.94 16.52 11.62
CA ASP A 437 -8.17 15.85 11.18
C ASP A 437 -9.35 16.49 11.90
N ARG A 438 -10.45 16.65 11.17
CA ARG A 438 -11.72 17.15 11.71
C ARG A 438 -12.87 16.32 11.18
N GLY A 439 -13.67 15.84 12.11
CA GLY A 439 -14.94 15.17 11.86
C GLY A 439 -16.13 16.13 12.02
N ASN A 440 -17.24 15.74 11.47
CA ASN A 440 -18.52 16.40 11.66
C ASN A 440 -19.61 15.32 11.71
N ASN A 441 -20.35 15.28 12.84
CA ASN A 441 -21.35 14.25 13.13
C ASN A 441 -20.83 12.82 12.88
N LEU A 442 -19.62 12.54 13.43
CA LEU A 442 -19.05 11.21 13.37
C LEU A 442 -19.79 10.27 14.33
N PRO A 443 -20.17 9.06 13.89
CA PRO A 443 -20.62 8.02 14.82
C PRO A 443 -19.46 7.57 15.72
N GLU A 444 -19.76 7.02 16.88
CA GLU A 444 -18.76 6.61 17.88
C GLU A 444 -17.63 5.72 17.31
N TYR A 445 -17.96 4.81 16.40
CA TYR A 445 -16.98 3.91 15.78
C TYR A 445 -16.04 4.60 14.77
N ARG A 446 -16.30 5.88 14.41
CA ARG A 446 -15.45 6.71 13.54
C ARG A 446 -14.82 7.91 14.24
N GLU A 447 -15.05 8.11 15.54
CA GLU A 447 -14.40 9.19 16.26
C GLU A 447 -12.87 9.11 16.15
N LEU A 448 -12.23 10.27 16.17
CA LEU A 448 -10.78 10.39 16.06
C LEU A 448 -10.13 10.08 17.41
N THR A 449 -9.31 9.04 17.46
CA THR A 449 -8.53 8.68 18.65
C THR A 449 -7.12 9.26 18.58
N LEU A 450 -6.49 9.43 19.73
CA LEU A 450 -5.09 9.83 19.88
C LEU A 450 -4.42 8.98 20.97
N GLY A 451 -3.41 8.25 20.55
CA GLY A 451 -2.56 7.39 21.36
C GLY A 451 -1.36 6.90 20.55
N GLU A 452 -0.71 5.86 21.00
CA GLU A 452 0.47 5.32 20.32
C GLU A 452 0.15 4.82 18.90
N GLU A 453 -1.05 4.28 18.67
CA GLU A 453 -1.53 3.76 17.38
C GLU A 453 -1.48 4.77 16.23
N VAL A 454 -1.58 6.06 16.55
CA VAL A 454 -1.51 7.14 15.56
C VAL A 454 -0.20 7.93 15.60
N GLY A 455 0.74 7.51 16.48
CA GLY A 455 2.08 8.07 16.61
C GLY A 455 2.26 9.06 17.76
N MET A 456 1.36 9.06 18.76
CA MET A 456 1.57 9.74 20.03
C MET A 456 2.26 8.79 21.02
N ARG A 457 3.54 8.52 20.77
CA ARG A 457 4.35 7.55 21.51
C ARG A 457 4.45 7.92 22.99
N GLY A 458 4.40 6.90 23.86
CA GLY A 458 4.42 7.10 25.33
C GLY A 458 3.06 7.33 25.97
N TYR A 459 1.98 7.21 25.20
CA TYR A 459 0.61 7.24 25.70
C TYR A 459 -0.14 5.95 25.32
N PRO A 460 -1.09 5.46 26.16
CA PRO A 460 -1.93 4.31 25.84
C PRO A 460 -2.65 4.45 24.49
N LEU A 461 -3.12 3.33 23.96
CA LEU A 461 -3.99 3.32 22.77
C LEU A 461 -5.27 4.10 23.09
N SER A 462 -5.75 4.88 22.12
CA SER A 462 -7.00 5.67 22.25
C SER A 462 -7.08 6.50 23.53
N TYR A 463 -5.96 7.04 24.00
CA TYR A 463 -5.87 7.79 25.26
C TYR A 463 -6.77 9.04 25.27
N GLN A 464 -6.91 9.70 24.13
CA GLN A 464 -7.91 10.74 23.89
C GLN A 464 -8.75 10.39 22.68
N ARG A 465 -9.97 10.94 22.62
CA ARG A 465 -10.88 10.82 21.48
C ARG A 465 -11.72 12.08 21.28
N GLY A 466 -12.25 12.24 20.07
CA GLY A 466 -13.13 13.37 19.75
C GLY A 466 -13.40 13.49 18.25
N ASP A 467 -13.94 14.62 17.86
CA ASP A 467 -14.21 14.98 16.47
C ASP A 467 -13.10 15.83 15.83
N ASN A 468 -12.09 16.22 16.60
CA ASN A 468 -10.91 16.91 16.12
C ASN A 468 -9.65 16.25 16.67
N ARG A 469 -8.59 16.22 15.85
CA ARG A 469 -7.29 15.72 16.26
C ARG A 469 -6.17 16.47 15.53
N TYR A 470 -5.07 16.78 16.23
CA TYR A 470 -3.80 17.07 15.57
C TYR A 470 -2.67 16.27 16.21
N ILE A 471 -1.61 16.02 15.40
CA ILE A 471 -0.38 15.42 15.87
C ILE A 471 0.81 16.02 15.13
N VAL A 472 1.92 16.23 15.85
CA VAL A 472 3.19 16.69 15.33
C VAL A 472 4.29 15.76 15.83
N ASN A 473 5.07 15.17 14.91
CA ASN A 473 6.22 14.35 15.23
C ASN A 473 7.47 15.01 14.66
N ILE A 474 8.50 15.19 15.48
CA ILE A 474 9.82 15.70 15.07
C ILE A 474 10.83 14.61 15.36
N GLU A 475 11.55 14.17 14.34
CA GLU A 475 12.51 13.08 14.45
C GLU A 475 13.86 13.44 13.89
N ARG A 476 14.90 13.06 14.62
CA ARG A 476 16.27 13.01 14.12
C ARG A 476 16.63 11.55 13.87
N ARG A 477 16.82 11.19 12.61
CA ARG A 477 17.10 9.83 12.17
C ARG A 477 18.58 9.66 11.84
N PHE A 478 19.13 8.52 12.28
CA PHE A 478 20.53 8.15 12.11
C PHE A 478 20.64 6.81 11.39
N TYR A 479 21.36 6.79 10.28
CA TYR A 479 21.56 5.59 9.47
C TYR A 479 23.00 5.12 9.63
N SER A 480 23.19 3.95 10.25
CA SER A 480 24.53 3.40 10.46
C SER A 480 25.02 2.59 9.27
N ASP A 481 26.32 2.27 9.26
CA ASP A 481 26.91 1.32 8.32
C ASP A 481 26.85 -0.12 8.84
N ILE A 482 26.28 -0.33 10.02
CA ILE A 482 26.13 -1.65 10.64
C ILE A 482 25.22 -2.52 9.78
N HIS A 483 25.73 -3.67 9.39
CA HIS A 483 25.01 -4.67 8.61
C HIS A 483 25.26 -6.05 9.22
N TRP A 484 24.42 -6.41 10.18
CA TRP A 484 24.56 -7.66 10.90
C TRP A 484 24.29 -8.84 9.97
N PHE A 485 25.23 -9.77 9.92
CA PHE A 485 25.16 -11.00 9.13
C PHE A 485 24.87 -10.78 7.64
N ASN A 486 25.12 -9.59 7.10
CA ASN A 486 24.68 -9.17 5.76
C ASN A 486 23.15 -9.28 5.54
N LEU A 487 22.37 -9.20 6.61
CA LEU A 487 20.90 -9.35 6.58
C LEU A 487 20.17 -8.16 7.20
N ILE A 488 20.67 -7.63 8.32
CA ILE A 488 19.97 -6.61 9.10
C ILE A 488 20.75 -5.31 9.13
N ARG A 489 20.18 -4.25 8.61
CA ARG A 489 20.68 -2.89 8.72
C ARG A 489 20.12 -2.21 9.95
N VAL A 490 20.94 -1.41 10.61
CA VAL A 490 20.61 -0.76 11.89
C VAL A 490 20.56 0.75 11.72
N GLY A 491 19.54 1.36 12.28
CA GLY A 491 19.39 2.81 12.43
C GLY A 491 18.89 3.16 13.82
N ALA A 492 18.88 4.45 14.12
CA ALA A 492 18.38 4.99 15.37
C ALA A 492 17.57 6.26 15.12
N VAL A 493 16.70 6.59 16.08
CA VAL A 493 15.90 7.82 16.06
C VAL A 493 15.87 8.45 17.44
N ALA A 494 15.91 9.77 17.49
CA ALA A 494 15.49 10.57 18.64
C ALA A 494 14.27 11.37 18.21
N PHE A 495 13.26 11.45 19.06
CA PHE A 495 11.97 12.04 18.69
C PHE A 495 11.34 12.85 19.79
N VAL A 496 10.47 13.77 19.39
CA VAL A 496 9.52 14.48 20.22
C VAL A 496 8.16 14.46 19.48
N ASP A 497 7.11 14.09 20.20
CA ASP A 497 5.74 14.06 19.70
C ASP A 497 4.87 15.02 20.50
N ALA A 498 3.90 15.66 19.85
CA ALA A 498 2.89 16.48 20.49
C ALA A 498 1.56 16.31 19.77
N GLY A 499 0.45 16.29 20.51
CA GLY A 499 -0.87 16.10 19.93
C GLY A 499 -2.01 16.41 20.89
N ARG A 500 -3.22 16.37 20.34
CA ARG A 500 -4.47 16.49 21.08
C ARG A 500 -5.61 15.94 20.25
N ALA A 501 -6.55 15.23 20.90
CA ALA A 501 -7.87 14.96 20.35
C ALA A 501 -8.93 15.52 21.30
N TRP A 502 -9.99 16.13 20.73
CA TRP A 502 -11.03 16.79 21.54
C TRP A 502 -12.38 16.80 20.82
N GLN A 503 -13.45 16.90 21.60
CA GLN A 503 -14.82 17.05 21.11
C GLN A 503 -15.20 18.52 20.98
N THR A 504 -15.78 18.90 19.83
CA THR A 504 -16.30 20.26 19.63
C THR A 504 -17.52 20.50 20.54
N GLY A 505 -17.51 21.60 21.30
CA GLY A 505 -18.67 22.04 22.10
C GLY A 505 -18.78 21.47 23.51
N ASN A 506 -17.98 20.48 23.89
CA ASN A 506 -17.90 20.03 25.28
C ASN A 506 -16.95 20.92 26.09
N GLY A 507 -17.42 21.42 27.27
CA GLY A 507 -16.67 22.35 28.10
C GLY A 507 -15.40 21.78 28.76
N GLU A 508 -15.20 20.49 28.76
CA GLU A 508 -13.96 19.83 29.17
C GLU A 508 -12.99 19.80 28.01
N GLN A 509 -11.96 20.61 28.10
CA GLN A 509 -10.89 20.63 27.11
C GLN A 509 -9.89 19.52 27.45
N ALA A 510 -9.75 18.53 26.55
CA ALA A 510 -8.65 17.59 26.64
C ALA A 510 -7.30 18.34 26.67
N ASP A 511 -6.33 17.86 27.43
CA ASP A 511 -5.02 18.47 27.53
C ASP A 511 -4.20 18.26 26.26
N HIS A 512 -3.25 19.17 26.01
CA HIS A 512 -2.23 18.95 25.00
C HIS A 512 -1.24 17.91 25.52
N LEU A 513 -1.05 16.85 24.76
CA LEU A 513 -0.08 15.80 25.06
C LEU A 513 1.27 16.11 24.46
N ALA A 514 2.33 15.69 25.13
CA ALA A 514 3.69 15.75 24.61
C ALA A 514 4.51 14.56 25.14
N SER A 515 5.39 14.02 24.32
CA SER A 515 6.33 12.97 24.71
C SER A 515 7.68 13.16 24.03
N ALA A 516 8.71 12.50 24.55
CA ALA A 516 10.03 12.43 23.96
C ALA A 516 10.60 11.03 24.12
N GLY A 517 11.50 10.65 23.20
CA GLY A 517 12.09 9.32 23.28
C GLY A 517 13.22 9.05 22.30
N LEU A 518 13.71 7.82 22.40
CA LEU A 518 14.75 7.26 21.54
C LEU A 518 14.25 5.94 20.97
N GLY A 519 14.75 5.57 19.80
CA GLY A 519 14.37 4.28 19.21
C GLY A 519 15.45 3.68 18.34
N LEU A 520 15.40 2.34 18.21
CA LEU A 520 16.16 1.58 17.25
C LEU A 520 15.29 1.23 16.05
N ARG A 521 15.92 1.11 14.90
CA ARG A 521 15.31 0.70 13.64
C ARG A 521 16.12 -0.42 13.01
N LEU A 522 15.48 -1.57 12.80
CA LEU A 522 16.11 -2.74 12.22
C LEU A 522 15.43 -3.07 10.90
N HIS A 523 16.18 -3.07 9.80
CA HIS A 523 15.66 -3.28 8.45
C HIS A 523 16.30 -4.49 7.79
N SER A 524 15.49 -5.42 7.28
CA SER A 524 15.97 -6.55 6.50
C SER A 524 16.42 -6.11 5.10
N SER A 525 17.67 -6.40 4.74
CA SER A 525 18.24 -6.03 3.42
C SER A 525 17.97 -7.05 2.32
N LYS A 526 17.48 -8.24 2.66
CA LYS A 526 17.27 -9.37 1.73
C LYS A 526 15.81 -9.80 1.64
N SER A 527 14.94 -9.27 2.53
CA SER A 527 13.50 -9.53 2.45
C SER A 527 12.88 -8.78 1.27
N GLY A 528 11.95 -9.43 0.61
CA GLY A 528 11.12 -8.84 -0.40
C GLY A 528 10.16 -7.81 0.17
N ASN A 529 9.64 -8.06 1.37
CA ASN A 529 8.84 -7.09 2.12
C ASN A 529 9.77 -6.20 2.96
N PRO A 530 9.86 -4.91 2.67
CA PRO A 530 10.75 -4.00 3.36
C PRO A 530 10.21 -3.57 4.73
N ALA A 531 9.96 -4.53 5.61
CA ALA A 531 9.55 -4.24 6.98
C ALA A 531 10.70 -3.65 7.81
N VAL A 532 10.38 -2.70 8.66
CA VAL A 532 11.29 -2.09 9.64
C VAL A 532 10.75 -2.38 11.04
N ILE A 533 11.58 -2.98 11.88
CA ILE A 533 11.25 -3.18 13.29
C ILE A 533 11.59 -1.88 14.02
N HIS A 534 10.61 -1.33 14.70
CA HIS A 534 10.70 -0.13 15.55
C HIS A 534 10.75 -0.59 17.01
N ILE A 535 11.77 -0.18 17.74
CA ILE A 535 11.86 -0.39 19.18
C ILE A 535 12.02 1.00 19.79
N ASN A 536 11.04 1.48 20.52
CA ASN A 536 11.05 2.81 21.12
C ASN A 536 11.06 2.73 22.63
N LEU A 537 11.76 3.66 23.24
CA LEU A 537 11.63 4.04 24.65
C LEU A 537 11.13 5.49 24.66
N SER A 538 9.94 5.71 25.18
CA SER A 538 9.26 7.00 25.19
C SER A 538 8.81 7.36 26.60
N ALA A 539 8.84 8.65 26.93
CA ALA A 539 8.38 9.19 28.18
C ALA A 539 7.33 10.28 27.93
N PRO A 540 6.14 10.21 28.56
CA PRO A 540 5.17 11.30 28.52
C PRO A 540 5.75 12.51 29.27
N LEU A 541 5.65 13.70 28.69
CA LEU A 541 6.07 14.97 29.28
C LEU A 541 4.92 15.65 30.00
N VAL A 542 3.69 15.37 29.62
CA VAL A 542 2.47 15.76 30.34
C VAL A 542 1.99 14.51 31.06
N LYS A 543 2.08 14.52 32.36
CA LYS A 543 1.81 13.36 33.22
C LYS A 543 0.38 13.40 33.78
N ASP A 544 -0.20 12.22 33.82
CA ASP A 544 -1.42 11.89 34.53
C ASP A 544 -1.08 10.79 35.57
N GLU A 545 -1.87 10.65 36.65
CA GLU A 545 -1.68 9.60 37.65
C GLU A 545 -1.77 8.17 37.09
N GLN A 546 -2.39 8.01 35.92
CA GLN A 546 -2.58 6.73 35.22
C GLN A 546 -1.44 6.38 34.26
N LEU A 547 -0.47 7.28 34.04
CA LEU A 547 0.61 7.09 33.08
C LEU A 547 1.90 6.60 33.73
N ASP A 548 2.51 5.61 33.15
CA ASP A 548 3.86 5.19 33.50
C ASP A 548 4.89 6.29 33.18
N ASP A 549 6.00 6.30 33.92
CA ASP A 549 7.11 7.25 33.68
C ASP A 549 7.74 7.09 32.31
N TYR A 550 7.74 5.89 31.76
CA TYR A 550 8.23 5.56 30.42
C TYR A 550 7.51 4.33 29.89
N LEU A 551 7.40 4.27 28.58
CA LEU A 551 6.80 3.16 27.84
C LEU A 551 7.81 2.61 26.82
N VAL A 552 7.91 1.29 26.78
CA VAL A 552 8.69 0.59 25.75
C VAL A 552 7.72 0.04 24.73
N SER A 553 7.91 0.41 23.48
CA SER A 553 7.09 -0.14 22.38
C SER A 553 7.94 -0.88 21.35
N VAL A 554 7.34 -1.92 20.79
CA VAL A 554 7.91 -2.71 19.69
C VAL A 554 6.84 -2.87 18.62
N ALA A 555 7.12 -2.36 17.44
CA ALA A 555 6.20 -2.46 16.31
C ALA A 555 6.95 -2.85 15.02
N VAL A 556 6.22 -3.42 14.08
CA VAL A 556 6.73 -3.68 12.72
C VAL A 556 6.01 -2.75 11.76
N GLY A 557 6.75 -1.85 11.14
CA GLY A 557 6.23 -0.86 10.19
C GLY A 557 6.77 -1.07 8.78
N THR A 558 6.11 -0.44 7.84
CA THR A 558 6.56 -0.41 6.44
C THR A 558 7.47 0.80 6.14
N GLU A 559 7.64 1.70 7.09
CA GLU A 559 8.48 2.89 7.00
C GLU A 559 9.40 3.00 8.22
N PHE A 560 10.55 3.64 8.02
CA PHE A 560 11.50 3.94 9.09
C PHE A 560 10.90 4.96 10.09
#